data_56ad5c89d77b23d82632712bd103b620
#
_entry.id   56ad5c89d77b23d82632712bd103b620
#
_cell.length_a   1.000
_cell.length_b   1.000
_cell.length_c   1.000
_cell.angle_alpha   90.00
_cell.angle_beta   90.00
_cell.angle_gamma   90.00
#
_symmetry.space_group_name_H-M   'P 1'
#
loop_
_entity.id
_entity.type
_entity.pdbx_description
1 polymer ?
#
loop_
_entity_poly.entity_id
_entity_poly.type
_entity_poly.pdbx_seq_one_letter_code
_entity_poly.pdbx_strand_id
1 'polypeptide(L)'
;GYHDIYINDISKSALDKLKYSINNTDGLSFVVDDLTNPTDLLNLKMVDLWHDRAVLHFFLDQIQQDNYFNLLKSKVKDGGYVIFSEFAIGGAKKCCGLDILNYNEEMLLDRLGNDFALIESFNHLYIHPSNGNTRKYIYTLFKREM
;
A
#
# COMPACT_ATOMS: atom_id res chain seq x y z
N GLY A 1 -16.35 11.05 -8.26
CA GLY A 1 -15.15 10.19 -8.19
C GLY A 1 -14.09 10.77 -7.25
N TYR A 2 -13.00 10.06 -7.07
CA TYR A 2 -11.86 10.55 -6.29
C TYR A 2 -11.13 11.65 -7.06
N HIS A 3 -10.61 12.64 -6.33
CA HIS A 3 -9.86 13.77 -6.86
C HIS A 3 -8.50 13.87 -6.15
N ASP A 4 -7.53 14.53 -6.77
CA ASP A 4 -6.19 14.75 -6.20
C ASP A 4 -5.52 13.43 -5.78
N ILE A 5 -5.36 12.53 -6.76
CA ILE A 5 -4.78 11.20 -6.55
C ILE A 5 -3.26 11.29 -6.74
N TYR A 6 -2.52 10.90 -5.71
CA TYR A 6 -1.08 10.68 -5.80
C TYR A 6 -0.82 9.22 -6.17
N ILE A 7 -0.04 8.98 -7.21
CA ILE A 7 0.36 7.65 -7.66
C ILE A 7 1.86 7.54 -7.47
N ASN A 8 2.26 6.69 -6.52
CA ASN A 8 3.67 6.51 -6.18
C ASN A 8 4.19 5.15 -6.65
N ASP A 9 5.40 5.16 -7.15
CA ASP A 9 6.24 3.99 -7.37
C ASP A 9 7.71 4.40 -7.26
N ILE A 10 8.57 3.48 -6.86
CA ILE A 10 10.02 3.70 -6.87
C ILE A 10 10.59 3.68 -8.30
N SER A 11 9.89 3.02 -9.22
CA SER A 11 10.26 2.88 -10.61
C SER A 11 9.63 3.98 -11.49
N LYS A 12 10.48 4.90 -11.97
CA LYS A 12 10.05 5.90 -12.95
C LYS A 12 9.46 5.26 -14.21
N SER A 13 10.06 4.17 -14.70
CA SER A 13 9.58 3.49 -15.91
C SER A 13 8.19 2.87 -15.72
N ALA A 14 7.88 2.37 -14.52
CA ALA A 14 6.55 1.85 -14.20
C ALA A 14 5.50 2.97 -14.24
N LEU A 15 5.79 4.12 -13.64
CA LEU A 15 4.91 5.29 -13.68
C LEU A 15 4.74 5.85 -15.09
N ASP A 16 5.80 5.91 -15.88
CA ASP A 16 5.73 6.34 -17.27
C ASP A 16 4.81 5.44 -18.10
N LYS A 17 4.95 4.10 -17.96
CA LYS A 17 4.08 3.14 -18.63
C LYS A 17 2.61 3.31 -18.23
N LEU A 18 2.35 3.47 -16.93
CA LEU A 18 1.00 3.73 -16.43
C LEU A 18 0.43 5.01 -17.03
N LYS A 19 1.20 6.10 -17.02
CA LYS A 19 0.79 7.39 -17.57
C LYS A 19 0.43 7.31 -19.05
N TYR A 20 1.19 6.54 -19.84
CA TYR A 20 0.88 6.31 -21.25
C TYR A 20 -0.41 5.50 -21.46
N SER A 21 -0.78 4.65 -20.53
CA SER A 21 -1.99 3.81 -20.62
C SER A 21 -3.28 4.53 -20.20
N ILE A 22 -3.16 5.70 -19.57
CA ILE A 22 -4.30 6.49 -19.08
C ILE A 22 -4.65 7.59 -20.08
N ASN A 23 -5.91 7.61 -20.53
CA ASN A 23 -6.37 8.61 -21.50
C ASN A 23 -6.53 10.02 -20.91
N ASN A 24 -6.88 10.11 -19.62
CA ASN A 24 -7.04 11.37 -18.91
C ASN A 24 -6.28 11.31 -17.57
N THR A 25 -5.33 12.21 -17.40
CA THR A 25 -4.48 12.32 -16.20
C THR A 25 -4.88 13.50 -15.30
N ASP A 26 -6.00 14.15 -15.56
CA ASP A 26 -6.49 15.26 -14.73
C ASP A 26 -6.71 14.80 -13.29
N GLY A 27 -6.18 15.56 -12.32
CA GLY A 27 -6.24 15.21 -10.90
C GLY A 27 -5.30 14.09 -10.47
N LEU A 28 -4.42 13.61 -11.36
CA LEU A 28 -3.39 12.60 -11.04
C LEU A 28 -2.02 13.28 -10.92
N SER A 29 -1.30 12.93 -9.86
CA SER A 29 0.10 13.32 -9.64
C SER A 29 0.97 12.08 -9.51
N PHE A 30 1.97 11.96 -10.38
CA PHE A 30 2.88 10.81 -10.40
C PHE A 30 4.13 11.14 -9.60
N VAL A 31 4.44 10.35 -8.58
CA VAL A 31 5.53 10.60 -7.64
C VAL A 31 6.50 9.44 -7.65
N VAL A 32 7.71 9.66 -8.19
CA VAL A 32 8.82 8.69 -8.13
C VAL A 32 9.52 8.90 -6.80
N ASP A 33 9.32 8.01 -5.84
CA ASP A 33 9.93 8.14 -4.51
C ASP A 33 9.94 6.78 -3.79
N ASP A 34 10.82 6.66 -2.79
CA ASP A 34 10.97 5.47 -1.95
C ASP A 34 10.16 5.65 -0.65
N LEU A 35 9.17 4.79 -0.44
CA LEU A 35 8.33 4.79 0.76
C LEU A 35 9.11 4.53 2.06
N THR A 36 10.29 3.90 1.96
CA THR A 36 11.16 3.61 3.11
C THR A 36 12.21 4.68 3.38
N ASN A 37 12.39 5.60 2.44
CA ASN A 37 13.27 6.76 2.57
C ASN A 37 12.67 7.94 1.78
N PRO A 38 11.50 8.45 2.20
CA PRO A 38 10.74 9.42 1.42
C PRO A 38 11.43 10.79 1.36
N THR A 39 11.27 11.47 0.22
CA THR A 39 11.70 12.84 -0.05
C THR A 39 10.51 13.67 -0.49
N ASP A 40 10.07 13.52 -1.73
CA ASP A 40 8.94 14.27 -2.28
C ASP A 40 7.61 13.94 -1.60
N LEU A 41 7.41 12.67 -1.20
CA LEU A 41 6.22 12.23 -0.47
C LEU A 41 6.03 12.99 0.85
N LEU A 42 7.11 13.44 1.49
CA LEU A 42 7.02 14.25 2.72
C LEU A 42 6.34 15.59 2.50
N ASN A 43 6.40 16.14 1.29
CA ASN A 43 5.85 17.44 0.95
C ASN A 43 4.40 17.39 0.43
N LEU A 44 3.85 16.20 0.20
CA LEU A 44 2.49 16.04 -0.26
C LEU A 44 1.48 16.40 0.84
N LYS A 45 0.29 16.81 0.41
CA LYS A 45 -0.83 17.05 1.32
C LYS A 45 -1.28 15.75 1.99
N MET A 46 -1.93 15.87 3.13
CA MET A 46 -2.61 14.74 3.76
C MET A 46 -3.74 14.24 2.88
N VAL A 47 -3.97 12.92 2.93
CA VAL A 47 -4.94 12.22 2.10
C VAL A 47 -6.09 11.65 2.93
N ASP A 48 -7.24 11.48 2.30
CA ASP A 48 -8.41 10.84 2.90
C ASP A 48 -8.34 9.32 2.83
N LEU A 49 -7.56 8.79 1.87
CA LEU A 49 -7.37 7.36 1.67
C LEU A 49 -5.92 7.06 1.30
N TRP A 50 -5.32 6.11 2.02
CA TRP A 50 -4.07 5.44 1.65
C TRP A 50 -4.38 4.04 1.15
N HIS A 51 -3.91 3.69 -0.05
CA HIS A 51 -4.09 2.36 -0.62
C HIS A 51 -2.74 1.76 -0.99
N ASP A 52 -2.44 0.61 -0.42
CA ASP A 52 -1.26 -0.21 -0.74
C ASP A 52 -1.71 -1.59 -1.22
N ARG A 53 -1.21 -2.00 -2.37
CA ARG A 53 -1.39 -3.34 -2.88
C ARG A 53 -0.05 -3.94 -3.25
N ALA A 54 0.39 -4.91 -2.46
CA ALA A 54 1.59 -5.70 -2.71
C ALA A 54 2.89 -4.87 -2.78
N VAL A 55 3.01 -3.84 -1.93
CA VAL A 55 4.24 -3.04 -1.79
C VAL A 55 4.84 -3.20 -0.39
N LEU A 56 4.06 -3.00 0.67
CA LEU A 56 4.51 -3.13 2.06
C LEU A 56 5.23 -4.47 2.32
N HIS A 57 4.76 -5.54 1.72
CA HIS A 57 5.30 -6.87 1.97
C HIS A 57 6.77 -7.06 1.48
N PHE A 58 7.31 -6.16 0.66
CA PHE A 58 8.72 -6.18 0.28
C PHE A 58 9.66 -5.62 1.35
N PHE A 59 9.14 -4.90 2.35
CA PHE A 59 9.95 -4.30 3.41
C PHE A 59 10.20 -5.32 4.51
N LEU A 60 11.39 -5.93 4.50
CA LEU A 60 11.73 -7.05 5.37
C LEU A 60 12.35 -6.62 6.69
N ASP A 61 13.09 -5.50 6.72
CA ASP A 61 13.70 -5.03 7.95
C ASP A 61 12.82 -4.00 8.67
N GLN A 62 13.04 -3.92 9.99
CA GLN A 62 12.24 -3.09 10.87
C GLN A 62 12.36 -1.60 10.56
N ILE A 63 13.53 -1.14 10.15
CA ILE A 63 13.76 0.29 9.84
C ILE A 63 12.94 0.71 8.63
N GLN A 64 12.92 -0.12 7.57
CA GLN A 64 12.10 0.11 6.39
C GLN A 64 10.61 0.17 6.75
N GLN A 65 10.15 -0.78 7.55
CA GLN A 65 8.76 -0.84 8.02
C GLN A 65 8.41 0.39 8.87
N ASP A 66 9.27 0.77 9.81
CA ASP A 66 9.06 1.94 10.66
C ASP A 66 8.94 3.23 9.83
N ASN A 67 9.82 3.41 8.87
CA ASN A 67 9.78 4.57 7.98
C ASN A 67 8.50 4.60 7.14
N TYR A 68 8.10 3.46 6.58
CA TYR A 68 6.84 3.33 5.84
C TYR A 68 5.63 3.70 6.69
N PHE A 69 5.48 3.10 7.87
CA PHE A 69 4.33 3.38 8.74
C PHE A 69 4.34 4.79 9.31
N ASN A 70 5.51 5.37 9.59
CA ASN A 70 5.64 6.77 10.00
C ASN A 70 5.17 7.71 8.89
N LEU A 71 5.56 7.46 7.63
CA LEU A 71 5.06 8.21 6.48
C LEU A 71 3.54 8.11 6.37
N LEU A 72 2.99 6.89 6.37
CA LEU A 72 1.55 6.64 6.28
C LEU A 72 0.78 7.42 7.36
N LYS A 73 1.20 7.30 8.63
CA LYS A 73 0.56 7.99 9.76
C LYS A 73 0.63 9.51 9.63
N SER A 74 1.70 10.04 9.04
CA SER A 74 1.85 11.48 8.81
C SER A 74 0.96 12.00 7.68
N LYS A 75 0.51 11.12 6.78
CA LYS A 75 -0.20 11.50 5.56
C LYS A 75 -1.69 11.20 5.58
N VAL A 76 -2.14 10.22 6.34
CA VAL A 76 -3.58 9.94 6.46
C VAL A 76 -4.21 10.92 7.43
N LYS A 77 -5.29 11.60 7.01
CA LYS A 77 -6.04 12.53 7.85
C LYS A 77 -6.74 11.81 9.00
N ASP A 78 -7.05 12.54 10.06
CA ASP A 78 -8.00 12.08 11.08
C ASP A 78 -9.35 11.78 10.41
N GLY A 79 -9.96 10.64 10.74
CA GLY A 79 -11.14 10.13 10.06
C GLY A 79 -10.88 9.50 8.68
N GLY A 80 -9.65 9.54 8.18
CA GLY A 80 -9.25 8.93 6.91
C GLY A 80 -9.11 7.41 6.97
N TYR A 81 -8.86 6.79 5.84
CA TYR A 81 -8.88 5.34 5.68
C TYR A 81 -7.56 4.80 5.14
N VAL A 82 -7.28 3.54 5.46
CA VAL A 82 -6.15 2.79 4.92
C VAL A 82 -6.64 1.45 4.41
N ILE A 83 -6.30 1.14 3.16
CA ILE A 83 -6.54 -0.18 2.55
C ILE A 83 -5.20 -0.85 2.32
N PHE A 84 -5.02 -2.03 2.89
CA PHE A 84 -3.93 -2.93 2.54
C PHE A 84 -4.44 -4.14 1.77
N SER A 85 -3.66 -4.56 0.80
CA SER A 85 -3.85 -5.79 0.03
C SER A 85 -2.50 -6.49 -0.10
N GLU A 86 -2.18 -7.31 0.89
CA GLU A 86 -0.88 -7.95 1.01
C GLU A 86 -0.98 -9.48 0.90
N PHE A 87 0.14 -10.16 0.65
CA PHE A 87 0.15 -11.62 0.70
C PHE A 87 -0.12 -12.09 2.13
N ALA A 88 -1.10 -12.98 2.26
CA ALA A 88 -1.58 -13.47 3.56
C ALA A 88 -0.64 -14.52 4.16
N ILE A 89 -0.70 -14.65 5.48
CA ILE A 89 -0.07 -15.75 6.22
C ILE A 89 -0.49 -17.10 5.61
N GLY A 90 0.47 -18.00 5.43
CA GLY A 90 0.26 -19.31 4.80
C GLY A 90 0.23 -19.29 3.27
N GLY A 91 0.34 -18.11 2.65
CA GLY A 91 0.47 -17.95 1.21
C GLY A 91 1.92 -18.02 0.71
N ALA A 92 2.13 -17.60 -0.54
CA ALA A 92 3.45 -17.53 -1.14
C ALA A 92 4.39 -16.62 -0.34
N LYS A 93 5.67 -17.02 -0.26
CA LYS A 93 6.71 -16.26 0.47
C LYS A 93 7.62 -15.44 -0.44
N LYS A 94 7.34 -15.45 -1.73
CA LYS A 94 8.04 -14.66 -2.75
C LYS A 94 7.05 -13.97 -3.68
N CYS A 95 7.37 -12.76 -4.08
CA CYS A 95 6.67 -12.02 -5.11
C CYS A 95 7.70 -11.51 -6.13
N CYS A 96 7.46 -11.75 -7.41
CA CYS A 96 8.38 -11.37 -8.48
C CYS A 96 9.84 -11.83 -8.24
N GLY A 97 10.02 -13.01 -7.63
CA GLY A 97 11.34 -13.58 -7.30
C GLY A 97 12.00 -13.01 -6.04
N LEU A 98 11.39 -12.05 -5.38
CA LEU A 98 11.90 -11.43 -4.15
C LEU A 98 11.18 -11.99 -2.93
N ASP A 99 11.94 -12.11 -1.83
CA ASP A 99 11.37 -12.47 -0.54
C ASP A 99 10.39 -11.41 -0.05
N ILE A 100 9.33 -11.85 0.62
CA ILE A 100 8.30 -10.97 1.18
C ILE A 100 7.96 -11.38 2.62
N LEU A 101 7.38 -10.44 3.36
CA LEU A 101 6.74 -10.68 4.64
C LEU A 101 5.23 -10.81 4.43
N ASN A 102 4.67 -11.96 4.85
CA ASN A 102 3.23 -12.18 4.82
C ASN A 102 2.56 -11.48 6.01
N TYR A 103 1.37 -10.94 5.80
CA TYR A 103 0.63 -10.18 6.80
C TYR A 103 -0.71 -10.81 7.17
N ASN A 104 -1.18 -10.50 8.38
CA ASN A 104 -2.54 -10.66 8.84
C ASN A 104 -3.03 -9.34 9.46
N GLU A 105 -4.30 -9.28 9.86
CA GLU A 105 -4.93 -8.08 10.42
C GLU A 105 -4.24 -7.59 11.69
N GLU A 106 -3.87 -8.50 12.57
CA GLU A 106 -3.24 -8.19 13.87
C GLU A 106 -1.88 -7.53 13.67
N MET A 107 -1.04 -8.08 12.78
CA MET A 107 0.26 -7.51 12.45
C MET A 107 0.14 -6.08 11.89
N LEU A 108 -0.85 -5.85 11.02
CA LEU A 108 -1.10 -4.53 10.44
C LEU A 108 -1.59 -3.55 11.50
N LEU A 109 -2.51 -3.98 12.37
CA LEU A 109 -3.04 -3.14 13.45
C LEU A 109 -1.96 -2.78 14.46
N ASP A 110 -1.09 -3.71 14.83
CA ASP A 110 0.03 -3.47 15.72
C ASP A 110 0.97 -2.38 15.17
N ARG A 111 1.21 -2.39 13.87
CA ARG A 111 2.05 -1.39 13.20
C ARG A 111 1.36 -0.03 13.08
N LEU A 112 0.06 -0.02 12.79
CA LEU A 112 -0.74 1.22 12.72
C LEU A 112 -0.88 1.88 14.10
N GLY A 113 -1.06 1.07 15.15
CA GLY A 113 -1.21 1.54 16.53
C GLY A 113 -2.63 1.97 16.87
N ASN A 114 -2.79 2.51 18.07
CA ASN A 114 -4.10 2.78 18.70
C ASN A 114 -4.93 3.87 18.01
N ASP A 115 -4.33 4.65 17.12
CA ASP A 115 -5.05 5.69 16.38
C ASP A 115 -5.89 5.13 15.23
N PHE A 116 -5.78 3.82 14.96
CA PHE A 116 -6.50 3.16 13.87
C PHE A 116 -7.34 2.00 14.38
N ALA A 117 -8.51 1.84 13.78
CA ALA A 117 -9.41 0.73 14.04
C ALA A 117 -9.64 -0.10 12.77
N LEU A 118 -9.63 -1.43 12.90
CA LEU A 118 -10.00 -2.33 11.82
C LEU A 118 -11.52 -2.25 11.59
N ILE A 119 -11.92 -1.95 10.37
CA ILE A 119 -13.32 -1.88 9.95
C ILE A 119 -13.77 -3.18 9.29
N GLU A 120 -12.92 -3.71 8.38
CA GLU A 120 -13.24 -4.91 7.62
C GLU A 120 -11.97 -5.64 7.20
N SER A 121 -12.03 -6.95 7.12
CA SER A 121 -10.99 -7.77 6.51
C SER A 121 -11.58 -9.02 5.86
N PHE A 122 -10.91 -9.49 4.82
CA PHE A 122 -11.22 -10.77 4.19
C PHE A 122 -10.00 -11.34 3.47
N ASN A 123 -9.98 -12.66 3.31
CA ASN A 123 -9.01 -13.35 2.47
C ASN A 123 -9.54 -13.46 1.04
N HIS A 124 -8.65 -13.29 0.06
CA HIS A 124 -8.96 -13.43 -1.35
C HIS A 124 -7.92 -14.30 -2.05
N LEU A 125 -8.39 -15.29 -2.80
CA LEU A 125 -7.53 -16.09 -3.64
C LEU A 125 -7.51 -15.48 -5.05
N TYR A 126 -6.42 -14.78 -5.38
CA TYR A 126 -6.19 -14.28 -6.73
C TYR A 126 -5.70 -15.41 -7.61
N ILE A 127 -6.31 -15.53 -8.79
CA ILE A 127 -5.90 -16.49 -9.84
C ILE A 127 -5.35 -15.71 -11.01
N HIS A 128 -4.07 -15.92 -11.32
CA HIS A 128 -3.42 -15.22 -12.42
C HIS A 128 -4.02 -15.64 -13.77
N PRO A 129 -4.51 -14.71 -14.59
CA PRO A 129 -5.29 -15.06 -15.78
C PRO A 129 -4.49 -15.78 -16.86
N SER A 130 -3.16 -15.59 -16.93
CA SER A 130 -2.35 -16.19 -18.00
C SER A 130 -1.79 -17.57 -17.67
N ASN A 131 -1.57 -17.91 -16.40
CA ASN A 131 -0.88 -19.16 -16.01
C ASN A 131 -1.60 -19.96 -14.92
N GLY A 132 -2.74 -19.46 -14.41
CA GLY A 132 -3.52 -20.13 -13.36
C GLY A 132 -2.85 -20.15 -11.97
N ASN A 133 -1.69 -19.52 -11.80
CA ASN A 133 -1.02 -19.43 -10.50
C ASN A 133 -1.89 -18.69 -9.50
N THR A 134 -1.95 -19.19 -8.28
CA THR A 134 -2.75 -18.59 -7.21
C THR A 134 -1.89 -17.75 -6.26
N ARG A 135 -2.48 -16.70 -5.73
CA ARG A 135 -1.90 -15.86 -4.67
C ARG A 135 -2.97 -15.60 -3.62
N LYS A 136 -2.65 -15.90 -2.38
CA LYS A 136 -3.55 -15.66 -1.25
C LYS A 136 -3.28 -14.28 -0.68
N TYR A 137 -4.26 -13.39 -0.81
CA TYR A 137 -4.22 -12.03 -0.27
C TYR A 137 -5.03 -11.93 1.02
N ILE A 138 -4.59 -11.01 1.88
CA ILE A 138 -5.42 -10.42 2.93
C ILE A 138 -5.77 -8.99 2.52
N TYR A 139 -7.05 -8.67 2.49
CA TYR A 139 -7.57 -7.32 2.28
C TYR A 139 -8.05 -6.78 3.62
N THR A 140 -7.62 -5.59 3.95
CA THR A 140 -8.01 -4.92 5.20
C THR A 140 -8.40 -3.48 4.95
N LEU A 141 -9.41 -3.01 5.65
CA LEU A 141 -9.80 -1.60 5.72
C LEU A 141 -9.68 -1.14 7.17
N PHE A 142 -8.84 -0.15 7.38
CA PHE A 142 -8.70 0.54 8.65
C PHE A 142 -9.23 1.96 8.54
N LYS A 143 -9.69 2.51 9.66
CA LYS A 143 -10.06 3.91 9.80
C LYS A 143 -9.19 4.56 10.86
N ARG A 144 -8.64 5.74 10.56
CA ARG A 144 -7.99 6.56 11.58
C ARG A 144 -9.06 7.22 12.45
N GLU A 145 -8.95 7.07 13.75
CA GLU A 145 -9.84 7.73 14.71
C GLU A 145 -9.58 9.25 14.71
N MET A 146 -10.59 9.98 15.11
CA MET A 146 -10.50 11.43 15.22
C MET A 146 -9.93 11.86 16.57
#